data_6820c6421cf7a74a286f514a328f5cad
#
_entry.id   6820c6421cf7a74a286f514a328f5cad
#
_cell.length_a   1.000
_cell.length_b   1.000
_cell.length_c   1.000
_cell.angle_alpha   90.00
_cell.angle_beta   90.00
_cell.angle_gamma   90.00
#
_symmetry.space_group_name_H-M   'P 1'
#
loop_
_entity.id
_entity.type
_entity.pdbx_description
1 polymer ?
#
loop_
_entity_poly.entity_id
_entity_poly.type
_entity_poly.pdbx_seq_one_letter_code
_entity_poly.pdbx_strand_id
1 'polypeptide(L)'
;MIIAQRDGTILRHAKSEDMSRIDEITALCYKGIHDSYVRMLGEECYQAVRHKPNLTWEERKTGQVHRLFSEHPDWVWVLEQRGEVIGFVTFMLFPSQSYGHIDNNGVDPKHAGIGWGRFMYQHVLKYFRDKGLRFAHVDTGLDDAHIRARRAYESVGFDRKVPVVEYWQDLNSNNPGSVPG
;
A
#
# COMPACT_ATOMS: atom_id res chain seq x y z
N MET A 1 3.11 -4.13 21.10
CA MET A 1 4.07 -5.27 21.19
C MET A 1 5.14 -5.08 20.14
N ILE A 2 6.43 -5.28 20.48
CA ILE A 2 7.55 -5.25 19.50
C ILE A 2 7.57 -6.57 18.75
N ILE A 3 7.74 -6.50 17.42
CA ILE A 3 7.79 -7.63 16.49
C ILE A 3 9.24 -7.94 16.12
N ALA A 4 10.01 -6.90 15.79
CA ALA A 4 11.39 -7.01 15.37
C ALA A 4 12.15 -5.71 15.58
N GLN A 5 13.49 -5.79 15.47
CA GLN A 5 14.36 -4.62 15.57
C GLN A 5 15.53 -4.75 14.58
N ARG A 6 15.92 -3.62 13.99
CA ARG A 6 17.10 -3.50 13.13
C ARG A 6 17.68 -2.08 13.21
N ASP A 7 18.96 -1.92 13.46
CA ASP A 7 19.70 -0.63 13.43
C ASP A 7 19.02 0.48 14.26
N GLY A 8 18.54 0.16 15.47
CA GLY A 8 17.87 1.11 16.35
C GLY A 8 16.44 1.47 15.94
N THR A 9 15.91 0.83 14.90
CA THR A 9 14.51 0.96 14.45
C THR A 9 13.74 -0.28 14.88
N ILE A 10 12.56 -0.10 15.43
CA ILE A 10 11.66 -1.17 15.85
C ILE A 10 10.47 -1.30 14.90
N LEU A 11 10.08 -2.53 14.62
CA LEU A 11 8.79 -2.88 14.01
C LEU A 11 7.86 -3.30 15.15
N ARG A 12 6.73 -2.64 15.30
CA ARG A 12 5.75 -2.91 16.37
C ARG A 12 4.32 -2.76 15.89
N HIS A 13 3.39 -3.27 16.66
CA HIS A 13 1.97 -2.98 16.47
C HIS A 13 1.73 -1.48 16.55
N ALA A 14 0.83 -0.97 15.69
CA ALA A 14 0.38 0.41 15.75
C ALA A 14 -0.44 0.67 17.02
N LYS A 15 -0.48 1.93 17.42
CA LYS A 15 -1.33 2.46 18.48
C LYS A 15 -2.20 3.58 17.90
N SER A 16 -3.24 3.98 18.63
CA SER A 16 -4.13 5.06 18.19
C SER A 16 -3.39 6.39 17.96
N GLU A 17 -2.36 6.66 18.75
CA GLU A 17 -1.52 7.85 18.63
C GLU A 17 -0.67 7.89 17.36
N ASP A 18 -0.43 6.73 16.71
CA ASP A 18 0.35 6.65 15.47
C ASP A 18 -0.47 7.02 14.23
N MET A 19 -1.80 7.00 14.32
CA MET A 19 -2.68 7.08 13.14
C MET A 19 -2.51 8.39 12.37
N SER A 20 -2.35 9.53 13.05
CA SER A 20 -2.09 10.80 12.38
C SER A 20 -0.79 10.78 11.56
N ARG A 21 0.27 10.13 12.09
CA ARG A 21 1.53 10.02 11.38
C ARG A 21 1.45 9.02 10.21
N ILE A 22 0.69 7.96 10.37
CA ILE A 22 0.37 7.02 9.27
C ILE A 22 -0.35 7.75 8.13
N ASP A 23 -1.29 8.66 8.44
CA ASP A 23 -2.00 9.46 7.44
C ASP A 23 -1.05 10.36 6.65
N GLU A 24 -0.13 11.06 7.33
CA GLU A 24 0.91 11.87 6.67
C GLU A 24 1.78 11.02 5.74
N ILE A 25 2.27 9.86 6.20
CA ILE A 25 3.10 8.95 5.39
C ILE A 25 2.29 8.43 4.20
N THR A 26 1.00 8.12 4.39
CA THR A 26 0.10 7.69 3.32
C THR A 26 0.00 8.78 2.26
N ALA A 27 -0.26 10.02 2.63
CA ALA A 27 -0.33 11.13 1.68
C ALA A 27 0.98 11.29 0.88
N LEU A 28 2.13 11.24 1.56
CA LEU A 28 3.44 11.35 0.93
C LEU A 28 3.74 10.22 -0.05
N CYS A 29 3.39 8.97 0.33
CA CYS A 29 3.72 7.78 -0.47
C CYS A 29 2.78 7.59 -1.68
N TYR A 30 1.50 7.93 -1.54
CA TYR A 30 0.49 7.65 -2.56
C TYR A 30 0.27 8.79 -3.55
N LYS A 31 0.73 10.02 -3.26
CA LYS A 31 0.57 11.17 -4.16
C LYS A 31 1.04 10.86 -5.58
N GLY A 32 2.26 10.36 -5.75
CA GLY A 32 2.82 10.05 -7.07
C GLY A 32 2.05 8.97 -7.84
N ILE A 33 1.40 8.04 -7.12
CA ILE A 33 0.52 7.03 -7.69
C ILE A 33 -0.75 7.68 -8.24
N HIS A 34 -1.37 8.59 -7.47
CA HIS A 34 -2.55 9.31 -7.92
C HIS A 34 -2.24 10.24 -9.09
N ASP A 35 -1.12 10.97 -9.05
CA ASP A 35 -0.63 11.76 -10.18
C ASP A 35 -0.42 10.88 -11.44
N SER A 36 0.00 9.63 -11.29
CA SER A 36 0.13 8.67 -12.40
C SER A 36 -1.22 8.27 -12.98
N TYR A 37 -2.22 7.99 -12.14
CA TYR A 37 -3.58 7.69 -12.61
C TYR A 37 -4.22 8.88 -13.33
N VAL A 38 -4.02 10.12 -12.86
CA VAL A 38 -4.49 11.31 -13.56
C VAL A 38 -3.87 11.40 -14.97
N ARG A 39 -2.58 11.14 -15.10
CA ARG A 39 -1.91 11.14 -16.43
C ARG A 39 -2.45 10.06 -17.37
N MET A 40 -2.78 8.86 -16.84
CA MET A 40 -3.26 7.75 -17.67
C MET A 40 -4.73 7.90 -18.06
N LEU A 41 -5.57 8.43 -17.19
CA LEU A 41 -7.02 8.51 -17.38
C LEU A 41 -7.49 9.86 -17.91
N GLY A 42 -6.70 10.90 -17.75
CA GLY A 42 -7.14 12.30 -17.84
C GLY A 42 -7.92 12.73 -16.60
N GLU A 43 -7.92 14.03 -16.31
CA GLU A 43 -8.50 14.58 -15.06
C GLU A 43 -9.99 14.23 -14.92
N GLU A 44 -10.78 14.40 -15.98
CA GLU A 44 -12.23 14.17 -15.97
C GLU A 44 -12.58 12.72 -15.65
N CYS A 45 -11.96 11.77 -16.35
CA CYS A 45 -12.17 10.34 -16.11
C CYS A 45 -11.68 9.95 -14.71
N TYR A 46 -10.50 10.42 -14.30
CA TYR A 46 -9.98 10.15 -12.97
C TYR A 46 -10.94 10.63 -11.87
N GLN A 47 -11.45 11.85 -11.98
CA GLN A 47 -12.42 12.39 -11.03
C GLN A 47 -13.71 11.55 -10.99
N ALA A 48 -14.22 11.13 -12.14
CA ALA A 48 -15.43 10.34 -12.22
C ALA A 48 -15.29 8.94 -11.60
N VAL A 49 -14.14 8.25 -11.81
CA VAL A 49 -14.01 6.84 -11.47
C VAL A 49 -13.20 6.56 -10.20
N ARG A 50 -12.30 7.45 -9.82
CA ARG A 50 -11.43 7.31 -8.65
C ARG A 50 -11.80 8.23 -7.49
N HIS A 51 -12.53 9.31 -7.76
CA HIS A 51 -13.03 10.21 -6.74
C HIS A 51 -14.41 9.75 -6.25
N LYS A 52 -14.58 9.62 -4.95
CA LYS A 52 -15.91 9.46 -4.37
C LYS A 52 -16.49 10.86 -4.08
N PRO A 53 -17.80 11.08 -4.28
CA PRO A 53 -18.40 12.35 -3.86
C PRO A 53 -18.04 12.66 -2.41
N ASN A 54 -17.52 13.86 -2.18
CA ASN A 54 -17.16 14.38 -0.85
C ASN A 54 -15.99 13.70 -0.12
N LEU A 55 -15.14 12.92 -0.80
CA LEU A 55 -13.94 12.34 -0.21
C LEU A 55 -12.75 12.55 -1.15
N THR A 56 -11.67 13.13 -0.65
CA THR A 56 -10.39 13.18 -1.36
C THR A 56 -9.79 11.76 -1.46
N TRP A 57 -8.82 11.59 -2.34
CA TRP A 57 -8.13 10.30 -2.42
C TRP A 57 -7.35 10.00 -1.12
N GLU A 58 -6.81 11.03 -0.46
CA GLU A 58 -6.15 10.95 0.83
C GLU A 58 -7.11 10.39 1.88
N GLU A 59 -8.26 11.03 2.06
CA GLU A 59 -9.29 10.59 3.02
C GLU A 59 -9.77 9.17 2.74
N ARG A 60 -9.87 8.79 1.47
CA ARG A 60 -10.24 7.43 1.10
C ARG A 60 -9.15 6.41 1.48
N LYS A 61 -7.87 6.74 1.23
CA LYS A 61 -6.74 5.85 1.55
C LYS A 61 -6.52 5.75 3.05
N THR A 62 -6.48 6.86 3.76
CA THR A 62 -6.35 6.87 5.22
C THR A 62 -7.54 6.18 5.88
N GLY A 63 -8.76 6.41 5.39
CA GLY A 63 -9.96 5.74 5.86
C GLY A 63 -9.92 4.21 5.73
N GLN A 64 -9.19 3.65 4.75
CA GLN A 64 -8.97 2.19 4.65
C GLN A 64 -8.11 1.70 5.83
N VAL A 65 -7.03 2.41 6.14
CA VAL A 65 -6.12 2.06 7.24
C VAL A 65 -6.82 2.22 8.59
N HIS A 66 -7.56 3.31 8.80
CA HIS A 66 -8.33 3.56 10.03
C HIS A 66 -9.39 2.47 10.28
N ARG A 67 -10.12 2.07 9.24
CA ARG A 67 -11.09 0.99 9.35
C ARG A 67 -10.42 -0.32 9.75
N LEU A 68 -9.34 -0.69 9.06
CA LEU A 68 -8.61 -1.91 9.38
C LEU A 68 -8.06 -1.87 10.81
N PHE A 69 -7.53 -0.73 11.25
CA PHE A 69 -7.04 -0.57 12.62
C PHE A 69 -8.16 -0.71 13.65
N SER A 70 -9.34 -0.18 13.37
CA SER A 70 -10.52 -0.31 14.26
C SER A 70 -11.00 -1.76 14.38
N GLU A 71 -11.00 -2.50 13.27
CA GLU A 71 -11.50 -3.88 13.22
C GLU A 71 -10.44 -4.90 13.66
N HIS A 72 -9.19 -4.66 13.27
CA HIS A 72 -8.05 -5.57 13.45
C HIS A 72 -6.76 -4.81 13.80
N PRO A 73 -6.62 -4.23 15.00
CA PRO A 73 -5.44 -3.43 15.37
C PRO A 73 -4.13 -4.21 15.27
N ASP A 74 -4.16 -5.53 15.44
CA ASP A 74 -2.98 -6.40 15.31
C ASP A 74 -2.46 -6.54 13.87
N TRP A 75 -3.22 -6.10 12.87
CA TRP A 75 -2.87 -6.18 11.46
C TRP A 75 -2.28 -4.87 10.91
N VAL A 76 -2.04 -3.90 11.77
CA VAL A 76 -1.40 -2.64 11.44
C VAL A 76 -0.10 -2.52 12.23
N TRP A 77 1.03 -2.50 11.52
CA TRP A 77 2.34 -2.39 12.13
C TRP A 77 3.04 -1.13 11.67
N VAL A 78 3.87 -0.56 12.54
CA VAL A 78 4.67 0.64 12.26
C VAL A 78 6.16 0.38 12.48
N LEU A 79 6.96 1.09 11.68
CA LEU A 79 8.39 1.26 11.91
C LEU A 79 8.58 2.51 12.75
N GLU A 80 9.19 2.37 13.90
CA GLU A 80 9.54 3.48 14.78
C GLU A 80 11.05 3.60 14.90
N GLN A 81 11.58 4.80 14.70
CA GLN A 81 12.98 5.13 14.90
C GLN A 81 13.09 6.37 15.77
N ARG A 82 13.80 6.26 16.89
CA ARG A 82 14.00 7.36 17.87
C ARG A 82 12.70 8.01 18.34
N GLY A 83 11.63 7.20 18.50
CA GLY A 83 10.31 7.69 18.93
C GLY A 83 9.44 8.27 17.82
N GLU A 84 9.91 8.30 16.57
CA GLU A 84 9.15 8.75 15.40
C GLU A 84 8.72 7.57 14.53
N VAL A 85 7.45 7.54 14.11
CA VAL A 85 6.98 6.59 13.10
C VAL A 85 7.47 7.03 11.73
N ILE A 86 8.26 6.16 11.07
CA ILE A 86 8.87 6.40 9.77
C ILE A 86 8.31 5.54 8.66
N GLY A 87 7.41 4.62 8.97
CA GLY A 87 6.77 3.75 7.98
C GLY A 87 5.70 2.89 8.62
N PHE A 88 4.88 2.29 7.78
CA PHE A 88 3.82 1.37 8.22
C PHE A 88 3.54 0.30 7.17
N VAL A 89 2.90 -0.79 7.62
CA VAL A 89 2.35 -1.83 6.77
C VAL A 89 1.07 -2.35 7.39
N THR A 90 0.07 -2.57 6.53
CA THR A 90 -1.18 -3.24 6.88
C THR A 90 -1.30 -4.55 6.12
N PHE A 91 -2.02 -5.50 6.69
CA PHE A 91 -2.25 -6.78 6.04
C PHE A 91 -3.55 -7.42 6.53
N MET A 92 -4.03 -8.40 5.80
CA MET A 92 -5.23 -9.17 6.13
C MET A 92 -4.95 -10.67 6.04
N LEU A 93 -5.70 -11.47 6.81
CA LEU A 93 -5.60 -12.92 6.80
C LEU A 93 -6.89 -13.52 6.23
N PHE A 94 -6.75 -14.48 5.32
CA PHE A 94 -7.83 -15.25 4.72
C PHE A 94 -7.60 -16.76 4.98
N PRO A 95 -7.81 -17.25 6.22
CA PRO A 95 -7.47 -18.61 6.60
C PRO A 95 -8.22 -19.68 5.79
N SER A 96 -9.50 -19.46 5.47
CA SER A 96 -10.30 -20.37 4.65
C SER A 96 -9.76 -20.57 3.23
N GLN A 97 -9.01 -19.58 2.72
CA GLN A 97 -8.36 -19.59 1.40
C GLN A 97 -6.84 -19.81 1.50
N SER A 98 -6.32 -20.00 2.71
CA SER A 98 -4.91 -20.26 3.02
C SER A 98 -3.94 -19.18 2.53
N TYR A 99 -4.34 -17.91 2.50
CA TYR A 99 -3.43 -16.83 2.15
C TYR A 99 -3.54 -15.60 3.07
N GLY A 100 -2.44 -14.81 3.11
CA GLY A 100 -2.41 -13.48 3.68
C GLY A 100 -2.20 -12.43 2.60
N HIS A 101 -2.77 -11.25 2.77
CA HIS A 101 -2.67 -10.13 1.84
C HIS A 101 -1.95 -8.96 2.49
N ILE A 102 -0.85 -8.49 1.88
CA ILE A 102 -0.23 -7.21 2.24
C ILE A 102 -1.01 -6.11 1.51
N ASP A 103 -1.57 -5.16 2.28
CA ASP A 103 -2.44 -4.11 1.77
C ASP A 103 -1.70 -2.75 1.77
N ASN A 104 -2.16 -1.75 2.50
CA ASN A 104 -1.56 -0.43 2.51
C ASN A 104 -0.21 -0.44 3.22
N ASN A 105 0.77 0.21 2.62
CA ASN A 105 2.11 0.31 3.21
C ASN A 105 2.84 1.55 2.69
N GLY A 106 3.78 2.05 3.48
CA GLY A 106 4.60 3.19 3.11
C GLY A 106 5.80 3.36 4.03
N VAL A 107 6.83 3.98 3.49
CA VAL A 107 7.99 4.48 4.26
C VAL A 107 8.14 5.94 3.90
N ASP A 108 8.22 6.81 4.90
CA ASP A 108 8.45 8.24 4.69
C ASP A 108 9.61 8.42 3.70
N PRO A 109 9.44 9.21 2.63
CA PRO A 109 10.47 9.43 1.62
C PRO A 109 11.84 9.84 2.18
N LYS A 110 11.87 10.52 3.33
CA LYS A 110 13.11 10.90 4.03
C LYS A 110 13.90 9.71 4.56
N HIS A 111 13.24 8.58 4.77
CA HIS A 111 13.82 7.33 5.30
C HIS A 111 13.80 6.20 4.26
N ALA A 112 13.42 6.50 3.01
CA ALA A 112 13.32 5.50 1.95
C ALA A 112 14.70 5.09 1.40
N GLY A 113 14.73 3.97 0.65
CA GLY A 113 15.92 3.52 -0.09
C GLY A 113 16.90 2.63 0.69
N ILE A 114 16.73 2.45 1.99
CA ILE A 114 17.62 1.65 2.85
C ILE A 114 17.02 0.29 3.27
N GLY A 115 15.95 -0.14 2.59
CA GLY A 115 15.37 -1.48 2.72
C GLY A 115 14.32 -1.65 3.83
N TRP A 116 13.70 -0.58 4.32
CA TRP A 116 12.66 -0.68 5.34
C TRP A 116 11.39 -1.41 4.84
N GLY A 117 10.99 -1.18 3.59
CA GLY A 117 9.88 -1.93 3.00
C GLY A 117 10.14 -3.44 2.99
N ARG A 118 11.33 -3.86 2.51
CA ARG A 118 11.76 -5.26 2.57
C ARG A 118 11.74 -5.81 3.99
N PHE A 119 12.23 -5.05 4.97
CA PHE A 119 12.24 -5.46 6.37
C PHE A 119 10.84 -5.71 6.89
N MET A 120 9.88 -4.80 6.66
CA MET A 120 8.49 -4.98 7.04
C MET A 120 7.88 -6.23 6.40
N TYR A 121 8.04 -6.40 5.08
CA TYR A 121 7.44 -7.52 4.35
C TYR A 121 7.99 -8.87 4.80
N GLN A 122 9.28 -8.98 5.08
CA GLN A 122 9.88 -10.22 5.60
C GLN A 122 9.20 -10.66 6.91
N HIS A 123 8.88 -9.71 7.79
CA HIS A 123 8.22 -10.02 9.08
C HIS A 123 6.72 -10.31 8.92
N VAL A 124 6.02 -9.61 8.00
CA VAL A 124 4.63 -9.95 7.66
C VAL A 124 4.56 -11.36 7.04
N LEU A 125 5.46 -11.69 6.10
CA LEU A 125 5.52 -13.03 5.51
C LEU A 125 5.84 -14.12 6.54
N LYS A 126 6.71 -13.81 7.52
CA LYS A 126 6.94 -14.71 8.65
C LYS A 126 5.66 -14.89 9.47
N TYR A 127 4.96 -13.81 9.79
CA TYR A 127 3.71 -13.86 10.53
C TYR A 127 2.64 -14.71 9.80
N PHE A 128 2.53 -14.58 8.47
CA PHE A 128 1.62 -15.42 7.67
C PHE A 128 1.97 -16.92 7.80
N ARG A 129 3.26 -17.28 7.72
CA ARG A 129 3.71 -18.68 7.94
C ARG A 129 3.38 -19.16 9.34
N ASP A 130 3.64 -18.35 10.37
CA ASP A 130 3.36 -18.69 11.76
C ASP A 130 1.85 -18.90 12.02
N LYS A 131 0.98 -18.26 11.19
CA LYS A 131 -0.47 -18.47 11.17
C LYS A 131 -0.92 -19.67 10.31
N GLY A 132 0.02 -20.43 9.74
CA GLY A 132 -0.28 -21.62 8.93
C GLY A 132 -0.77 -21.28 7.51
N LEU A 133 -0.61 -20.06 7.03
CA LEU A 133 -1.01 -19.68 5.68
C LEU A 133 0.01 -20.18 4.67
N ARG A 134 -0.49 -20.68 3.53
CA ARG A 134 0.33 -21.27 2.47
C ARG A 134 0.83 -20.24 1.46
N PHE A 135 0.03 -19.21 1.22
CA PHE A 135 0.30 -18.20 0.18
C PHE A 135 0.32 -16.79 0.77
N ALA A 136 1.06 -15.91 0.10
CA ALA A 136 1.00 -14.47 0.32
C ALA A 136 0.60 -13.78 -0.96
N HIS A 137 -0.23 -12.76 -0.85
CA HIS A 137 -0.69 -11.94 -1.95
C HIS A 137 -0.35 -10.46 -1.69
N VAL A 138 -0.07 -9.74 -2.75
CA VAL A 138 0.01 -8.27 -2.81
C VAL A 138 -0.33 -7.83 -4.22
N ASP A 139 -1.04 -6.74 -4.39
CA ASP A 139 -1.27 -6.13 -5.69
C ASP A 139 -0.61 -4.77 -5.81
N THR A 140 -0.24 -4.41 -7.04
CA THR A 140 0.42 -3.15 -7.36
C THR A 140 0.30 -2.84 -8.84
N GLY A 141 0.42 -1.57 -9.21
CA GLY A 141 0.38 -1.14 -10.60
C GLY A 141 1.63 -1.51 -11.40
N LEU A 142 1.50 -1.52 -12.74
CA LEU A 142 2.62 -1.74 -13.67
C LEU A 142 3.30 -0.44 -14.10
N ASP A 143 2.71 0.71 -13.83
CA ASP A 143 3.25 2.03 -14.14
C ASP A 143 4.52 2.36 -13.32
N ASP A 144 5.20 3.42 -13.70
CA ASP A 144 6.48 3.81 -13.11
C ASP A 144 6.39 4.22 -11.65
N ALA A 145 5.24 4.77 -11.23
CA ALA A 145 5.02 5.14 -9.83
C ALA A 145 5.10 3.95 -8.88
N HIS A 146 4.84 2.73 -9.36
CA HIS A 146 4.87 1.50 -8.59
C HIS A 146 6.18 0.71 -8.69
N ILE A 147 7.21 1.17 -9.45
CA ILE A 147 8.49 0.45 -9.64
C ILE A 147 9.14 0.10 -8.29
N ARG A 148 9.16 1.03 -7.33
CA ARG A 148 9.77 0.80 -6.02
C ARG A 148 9.06 -0.30 -5.23
N ALA A 149 7.74 -0.30 -5.27
CA ALA A 149 6.91 -1.32 -4.63
C ALA A 149 7.16 -2.70 -5.25
N ARG A 150 7.13 -2.81 -6.60
CA ARG A 150 7.43 -4.07 -7.30
C ARG A 150 8.79 -4.64 -6.92
N ARG A 151 9.85 -3.82 -6.96
CA ARG A 151 11.21 -4.25 -6.57
C ARG A 151 11.27 -4.74 -5.12
N ALA A 152 10.56 -4.06 -4.21
CA ALA A 152 10.53 -4.45 -2.81
C ALA A 152 9.82 -5.80 -2.61
N TYR A 153 8.68 -6.05 -3.27
CA TYR A 153 7.97 -7.33 -3.22
C TYR A 153 8.79 -8.47 -3.83
N GLU A 154 9.36 -8.27 -5.01
CA GLU A 154 10.25 -9.24 -5.65
C GLU A 154 11.45 -9.60 -4.78
N SER A 155 12.01 -8.63 -4.07
CA SER A 155 13.16 -8.85 -3.18
C SER A 155 12.87 -9.75 -1.97
N VAL A 156 11.59 -9.99 -1.65
CA VAL A 156 11.17 -10.89 -0.56
C VAL A 156 10.51 -12.18 -1.06
N GLY A 157 10.56 -12.43 -2.39
CA GLY A 157 10.18 -13.70 -2.99
C GLY A 157 8.80 -13.75 -3.63
N PHE A 158 8.14 -12.63 -3.90
CA PHE A 158 6.95 -12.62 -4.76
C PHE A 158 7.38 -12.85 -6.21
N ASP A 159 7.15 -14.06 -6.74
CA ASP A 159 7.63 -14.55 -8.04
C ASP A 159 6.52 -14.79 -9.07
N ARG A 160 5.26 -14.96 -8.62
CA ARG A 160 4.11 -15.22 -9.49
C ARG A 160 3.36 -13.93 -9.77
N LYS A 161 3.23 -13.59 -11.05
CA LYS A 161 2.62 -12.32 -11.49
C LYS A 161 1.39 -12.59 -12.36
N VAL A 162 0.29 -11.92 -12.03
CA VAL A 162 -0.93 -11.90 -12.85
C VAL A 162 -1.15 -10.46 -13.29
N PRO A 163 -0.75 -10.08 -14.51
CA PRO A 163 -0.97 -8.72 -15.01
C PRO A 163 -2.45 -8.49 -15.31
N VAL A 164 -2.95 -7.34 -14.88
CA VAL A 164 -4.33 -6.90 -15.13
C VAL A 164 -4.29 -5.55 -15.85
N VAL A 165 -5.16 -5.36 -16.82
CA VAL A 165 -5.35 -4.11 -17.57
C VAL A 165 -6.79 -3.64 -17.39
N GLU A 166 -6.96 -2.37 -16.99
CA GLU A 166 -8.27 -1.70 -16.94
C GLU A 166 -8.45 -0.87 -18.21
N TYR A 167 -9.63 -0.98 -18.85
CA TYR A 167 -10.01 -0.17 -20.02
C TYR A 167 -11.13 0.79 -19.64
N TRP A 168 -10.97 2.05 -19.99
CA TRP A 168 -11.97 3.10 -19.79
C TRP A 168 -12.26 3.79 -21.10
N GLN A 169 -13.54 4.13 -21.38
CA GLN A 169 -13.99 4.84 -22.57
C GLN A 169 -14.92 5.98 -22.18
N ASP A 170 -14.67 7.16 -22.72
CA ASP A 170 -15.64 8.26 -22.67
C ASP A 170 -16.74 8.03 -23.70
N LEU A 171 -17.95 7.77 -23.21
CA LEU A 171 -19.11 7.50 -24.08
C LEU A 171 -19.70 8.78 -24.73
N ASN A 172 -19.29 9.96 -24.27
CA ASN A 172 -19.70 11.25 -24.84
C ASN A 172 -18.73 11.73 -25.94
N SER A 173 -17.54 11.14 -26.04
CA SER A 173 -16.62 11.47 -27.12
C SER A 173 -17.08 10.86 -28.44
N ASN A 174 -17.35 11.71 -29.46
CA ASN A 174 -17.72 11.28 -30.82
C ASN A 174 -16.54 10.66 -31.60
N ASN A 175 -15.43 10.35 -30.97
CA ASN A 175 -14.22 9.84 -31.65
C ASN A 175 -13.78 8.47 -31.07
N PRO A 176 -14.23 7.34 -31.62
CA PRO A 176 -13.75 6.03 -31.24
C PRO A 176 -12.33 5.83 -31.82
N GLY A 177 -11.29 6.25 -31.13
CA GLY A 177 -9.95 5.92 -31.58
C GLY A 177 -8.77 6.82 -31.22
N SER A 178 -8.93 7.86 -30.43
CA SER A 178 -7.77 8.61 -29.91
C SER A 178 -7.19 7.92 -28.67
N VAL A 179 -6.40 6.87 -28.88
CA VAL A 179 -5.49 6.38 -27.84
C VAL A 179 -4.30 7.34 -27.86
N PRO A 180 -3.98 8.04 -26.75
CA PRO A 180 -2.71 8.76 -26.64
C PRO A 180 -1.58 7.73 -26.76
N GLY A 181 -0.69 7.93 -27.74
CA GLY A 181 0.50 7.11 -27.98
C GLY A 181 1.56 7.25 -26.87
#